data_34bc2b0d3645f8f0b12fac555d19152a
#
_entry.id   34bc2b0d3645f8f0b12fac555d19152a
#
_cell.length_a   1.000
_cell.length_b   1.000
_cell.length_c   1.000
_cell.angle_alpha   90.00
_cell.angle_beta   90.00
_cell.angle_gamma   90.00
#
_symmetry.space_group_name_H-M   'P 1'
#
loop_
_entity.id
_entity.type
_entity.pdbx_description
1 polymer ?
#
loop_
_entity_poly.entity_id
_entity_poly.type
_entity_poly.pdbx_seq_one_letter_code
_entity_poly.pdbx_strand_id
1 'polypeptide(L)'
;MEYRYAIIGAGRQGLSAAYDLARFGSAKEILLCDLNLETAQKGAEKLRTLLSQDIFKPISLDAGNLNQLHNVLRGVDSAISAVPFTFNLGITHTAIECGTNLCDLGGHTETVRKQLALDKSSVTIVPDCGMGPGLNISMGVLAMSFVENPINLFIWDGGLPLNPVPPWNYISTFNINGLTNEYEGPAWFIRDGKPTQVPCLSEVEELDFPTPLGRLQAAVTAGGLSTAPWTFAGKLQRLENKTLRYPGHWQTFQAFQQLGL
;
A
#
# COMPACT_ATOMS: atom_id res chain seq x y z
N MET A 1 -14.68 24.31 1.87
CA MET A 1 -15.55 23.13 2.09
C MET A 1 -14.85 22.27 3.12
N GLU A 2 -15.54 21.76 4.12
CA GLU A 2 -14.95 20.92 5.17
C GLU A 2 -15.50 19.50 5.06
N TYR A 3 -14.64 18.51 5.29
CA TYR A 3 -14.94 17.10 5.02
C TYR A 3 -14.93 16.25 6.29
N ARG A 4 -15.72 15.18 6.27
CA ARG A 4 -15.76 14.12 7.26
C ARG A 4 -15.06 12.89 6.73
N TYR A 5 -14.01 12.45 7.42
CA TYR A 5 -13.20 11.30 7.00
C TYR A 5 -13.38 10.10 7.93
N ALA A 6 -13.15 8.89 7.39
CA ALA A 6 -12.97 7.69 8.19
C ALA A 6 -11.62 7.04 7.87
N ILE A 7 -10.85 6.73 8.89
CA ILE A 7 -9.61 5.96 8.79
C ILE A 7 -9.88 4.58 9.39
N ILE A 8 -9.88 3.57 8.55
CA ILE A 8 -10.13 2.17 8.93
C ILE A 8 -8.77 1.52 9.19
N GLY A 9 -8.41 1.34 10.45
CA GLY A 9 -7.11 0.92 10.94
C GLY A 9 -6.31 2.08 11.54
N ALA A 10 -6.21 2.13 12.89
CA ALA A 10 -5.47 3.16 13.64
C ALA A 10 -4.00 2.78 13.87
N GLY A 11 -3.40 1.99 12.99
CA GLY A 11 -1.98 1.66 12.97
C GLY A 11 -1.10 2.81 12.50
N ARG A 12 0.18 2.55 12.28
CA ARG A 12 1.17 3.57 11.86
C ARG A 12 0.73 4.34 10.62
N GLN A 13 0.27 3.66 9.58
CA GLN A 13 -0.15 4.27 8.32
C GLN A 13 -1.45 5.04 8.48
N GLY A 14 -2.44 4.46 9.16
CA GLY A 14 -3.71 5.15 9.41
C GLY A 14 -3.53 6.44 10.22
N LEU A 15 -2.66 6.43 11.23
CA LEU A 15 -2.34 7.66 12.00
C LEU A 15 -1.63 8.70 11.15
N SER A 16 -0.74 8.28 10.25
CA SER A 16 -0.07 9.19 9.32
C SER A 16 -1.05 9.83 8.35
N ALA A 17 -1.98 9.04 7.80
CA ALA A 17 -3.04 9.52 6.94
C ALA A 17 -3.98 10.49 7.68
N ALA A 18 -4.39 10.14 8.91
CA ALA A 18 -5.21 11.03 9.75
C ALA A 18 -4.51 12.36 10.04
N TYR A 19 -3.20 12.35 10.30
CA TYR A 19 -2.39 13.53 10.50
C TYR A 19 -2.39 14.43 9.25
N ASP A 20 -2.16 13.84 8.09
CA ASP A 20 -2.10 14.57 6.83
C ASP A 20 -3.44 15.20 6.47
N LEU A 21 -4.53 14.43 6.58
CA LEU A 21 -5.89 14.92 6.34
C LEU A 21 -6.30 16.04 7.31
N ALA A 22 -5.89 15.98 8.57
CA ALA A 22 -6.15 17.04 9.54
C ALA A 22 -5.42 18.35 9.19
N ARG A 23 -4.23 18.25 8.59
CA ARG A 23 -3.44 19.42 8.21
C ARG A 23 -3.81 20.00 6.85
N PHE A 24 -4.08 19.14 5.88
CA PHE A 24 -4.15 19.54 4.48
C PHE A 24 -5.49 19.15 3.81
N GLY A 25 -6.27 18.26 4.44
CA GLY A 25 -7.51 17.72 3.89
C GLY A 25 -8.76 18.53 4.21
N SER A 26 -8.65 19.70 4.85
CA SER A 26 -9.82 20.47 5.32
C SER A 26 -10.79 19.63 6.16
N ALA A 27 -10.27 18.82 7.07
CA ALA A 27 -11.06 17.91 7.88
C ALA A 27 -11.82 18.65 8.97
N LYS A 28 -13.14 18.45 9.06
CA LYS A 28 -13.97 18.86 10.21
C LYS A 28 -14.10 17.76 11.26
N GLU A 29 -13.99 16.50 10.84
CA GLU A 29 -14.06 15.33 11.71
C GLU A 29 -13.30 14.17 11.05
N ILE A 30 -12.56 13.42 11.86
CA ILE A 30 -11.86 12.19 11.45
C ILE A 30 -12.28 11.07 12.39
N LEU A 31 -13.03 10.10 11.87
CA LEU A 31 -13.37 8.86 12.56
C LEU A 31 -12.13 7.95 12.50
N LEU A 32 -11.47 7.74 13.64
CA LEU A 32 -10.30 6.89 13.75
C LEU A 32 -10.72 5.52 14.25
N CYS A 33 -10.79 4.54 13.34
CA CYS A 33 -11.38 3.24 13.59
C CYS A 33 -10.32 2.16 13.79
N ASP A 34 -10.49 1.29 14.77
CA ASP A 34 -9.66 0.11 14.97
C ASP A 34 -10.46 -1.01 15.65
N LEU A 35 -10.07 -2.27 15.44
CA LEU A 35 -10.67 -3.39 16.15
C LEU A 35 -10.51 -3.22 17.67
N ASN A 36 -9.36 -2.71 18.10
CA ASN A 36 -9.08 -2.38 19.49
C ASN A 36 -9.34 -0.89 19.74
N LEU A 37 -10.41 -0.58 20.45
CA LEU A 37 -10.77 0.80 20.81
C LEU A 37 -9.66 1.56 21.50
N GLU A 38 -8.87 0.91 22.36
CA GLU A 38 -7.76 1.54 23.05
C GLU A 38 -6.67 2.02 22.07
N THR A 39 -6.41 1.28 21.00
CA THR A 39 -5.50 1.69 19.92
C THR A 39 -6.00 2.96 19.24
N ALA A 40 -7.29 3.02 18.90
CA ALA A 40 -7.91 4.20 18.31
C ALA A 40 -7.87 5.42 19.26
N GLN A 41 -8.14 5.20 20.55
CA GLN A 41 -8.09 6.25 21.58
C GLN A 41 -6.69 6.83 21.76
N LYS A 42 -5.67 5.97 21.90
CA LYS A 42 -4.25 6.40 21.99
C LYS A 42 -3.80 7.15 20.74
N GLY A 43 -4.25 6.68 19.57
CA GLY A 43 -3.99 7.36 18.30
C GLY A 43 -4.61 8.74 18.23
N ALA A 44 -5.89 8.87 18.60
CA ALA A 44 -6.59 10.14 18.63
C ALA A 44 -5.94 11.13 19.61
N GLU A 45 -5.57 10.68 20.81
CA GLU A 45 -4.91 11.52 21.80
C GLU A 45 -3.55 12.04 21.32
N LYS A 46 -2.76 11.15 20.71
CA LYS A 46 -1.49 11.54 20.09
C LYS A 46 -1.68 12.62 19.03
N LEU A 47 -2.67 12.47 18.16
CA LEU A 47 -2.95 13.44 17.09
C LEU A 47 -3.49 14.77 17.63
N ARG A 48 -4.37 14.73 18.65
CA ARG A 48 -4.85 15.93 19.35
C ARG A 48 -3.68 16.73 19.94
N THR A 49 -2.76 16.04 20.62
CA THR A 49 -1.57 16.67 21.22
C THR A 49 -0.68 17.28 20.17
N LEU A 50 -0.40 16.55 19.07
CA LEU A 50 0.49 17.02 18.01
C LEU A 50 -0.06 18.22 17.21
N LEU A 51 -1.38 18.26 17.00
CA LEU A 51 -2.03 19.22 16.12
C LEU A 51 -2.81 20.31 16.87
N SER A 52 -3.03 20.14 18.19
CA SER A 52 -3.89 21.03 19.01
C SER A 52 -5.32 21.15 18.42
N GLN A 53 -5.86 20.02 17.91
CA GLN A 53 -7.18 19.93 17.28
C GLN A 53 -8.01 18.81 17.89
N ASP A 54 -9.29 19.03 18.14
CA ASP A 54 -10.22 18.02 18.70
C ASP A 54 -11.22 17.51 17.65
N ILE A 55 -10.70 17.12 16.48
CA ILE A 55 -11.51 16.59 15.37
C ILE A 55 -11.47 15.06 15.26
N PHE A 56 -10.70 14.38 16.11
CA PHE A 56 -10.48 12.93 16.05
C PHE A 56 -11.46 12.19 16.95
N LYS A 57 -12.25 11.28 16.39
CA LYS A 57 -13.25 10.46 17.08
C LYS A 57 -12.83 8.99 17.05
N PRO A 58 -12.32 8.43 18.16
CA PRO A 58 -11.96 7.02 18.21
C PRO A 58 -13.21 6.13 18.19
N ILE A 59 -13.19 5.09 17.35
CA ILE A 59 -14.31 4.16 17.17
C ILE A 59 -13.77 2.72 17.19
N SER A 60 -14.46 1.83 17.91
CA SER A 60 -14.24 0.39 17.78
C SER A 60 -14.94 -0.12 16.52
N LEU A 61 -14.18 -0.73 15.61
CA LEU A 61 -14.67 -1.22 14.33
C LEU A 61 -13.98 -2.54 13.96
N ASP A 62 -14.76 -3.59 13.82
CA ASP A 62 -14.33 -4.79 13.11
C ASP A 62 -14.53 -4.59 11.60
N ALA A 63 -13.44 -4.48 10.84
CA ALA A 63 -13.46 -4.30 9.39
C ALA A 63 -14.04 -5.51 8.63
N GLY A 64 -14.16 -6.68 9.28
CA GLY A 64 -14.88 -7.85 8.77
C GLY A 64 -16.40 -7.79 8.96
N ASN A 65 -16.90 -6.88 9.80
CA ASN A 65 -18.31 -6.73 10.09
C ASN A 65 -18.94 -5.64 9.22
N LEU A 66 -19.62 -6.05 8.14
CA LEU A 66 -20.22 -5.14 7.15
C LEU A 66 -21.27 -4.19 7.77
N ASN A 67 -22.02 -4.63 8.79
CA ASN A 67 -23.00 -3.78 9.46
C ASN A 67 -22.33 -2.65 10.25
N GLN A 68 -21.21 -2.93 10.92
CA GLN A 68 -20.44 -1.91 11.62
C GLN A 68 -19.81 -0.95 10.61
N LEU A 69 -19.23 -1.46 9.51
CA LEU A 69 -18.71 -0.64 8.43
C LEU A 69 -19.76 0.31 7.86
N HIS A 70 -20.96 -0.21 7.56
CA HIS A 70 -22.05 0.59 7.02
C HIS A 70 -22.45 1.72 7.99
N ASN A 71 -22.53 1.44 9.30
CA ASN A 71 -22.84 2.47 10.30
C ASN A 71 -21.75 3.56 10.39
N VAL A 72 -20.48 3.19 10.24
CA VAL A 72 -19.36 4.13 10.29
C VAL A 72 -19.28 4.96 9.01
N LEU A 73 -19.44 4.34 7.84
CA LEU A 73 -19.24 5.01 6.55
C LEU A 73 -20.43 5.91 6.15
N ARG A 74 -21.60 5.71 6.72
CA ARG A 74 -22.76 6.56 6.43
C ARG A 74 -22.48 8.03 6.75
N GLY A 75 -22.60 8.90 5.75
CA GLY A 75 -22.37 10.34 5.87
C GLY A 75 -20.89 10.73 6.03
N VAL A 76 -19.98 9.82 5.67
CA VAL A 76 -18.55 10.09 5.51
C VAL A 76 -18.29 10.48 4.07
N ASP A 77 -17.55 11.57 3.84
CA ASP A 77 -17.23 12.04 2.50
C ASP A 77 -16.17 11.14 1.81
N SER A 78 -15.16 10.72 2.58
CA SER A 78 -14.12 9.83 2.08
C SER A 78 -13.52 8.98 3.20
N ALA A 79 -13.14 7.76 2.87
CA ALA A 79 -12.49 6.82 3.78
C ALA A 79 -11.13 6.37 3.26
N ILE A 80 -10.22 6.05 4.19
CA ILE A 80 -8.94 5.39 3.90
C ILE A 80 -8.92 4.04 4.62
N SER A 81 -8.72 2.97 3.85
CA SER A 81 -8.49 1.63 4.41
C SER A 81 -6.99 1.41 4.64
N ALA A 82 -6.60 1.32 5.90
CA ALA A 82 -5.25 1.03 6.37
C ALA A 82 -5.18 -0.31 7.16
N VAL A 83 -6.05 -1.25 6.80
CA VAL A 83 -6.11 -2.62 7.32
C VAL A 83 -5.59 -3.63 6.29
N PRO A 84 -5.38 -4.91 6.64
CA PRO A 84 -4.95 -5.93 5.68
C PRO A 84 -5.86 -5.99 4.44
N PHE A 85 -5.27 -6.20 3.28
CA PHE A 85 -5.94 -6.19 1.97
C PHE A 85 -7.14 -7.14 1.86
N THR A 86 -7.17 -8.19 2.68
CA THR A 86 -8.27 -9.16 2.72
C THR A 86 -9.63 -8.54 3.05
N PHE A 87 -9.65 -7.39 3.74
CA PHE A 87 -10.88 -6.67 4.07
C PHE A 87 -11.31 -5.68 2.97
N ASN A 88 -10.40 -5.28 2.07
CA ASN A 88 -10.62 -4.17 1.13
C ASN A 88 -11.82 -4.38 0.21
N LEU A 89 -12.09 -5.61 -0.25
CA LEU A 89 -13.25 -5.86 -1.11
C LEU A 89 -14.58 -5.59 -0.37
N GLY A 90 -14.71 -6.04 0.87
CA GLY A 90 -15.90 -5.79 1.71
C GLY A 90 -16.06 -4.31 2.06
N ILE A 91 -14.95 -3.63 2.37
CA ILE A 91 -14.94 -2.19 2.64
C ILE A 91 -15.37 -1.42 1.39
N THR A 92 -14.90 -1.82 0.20
CA THR A 92 -15.25 -1.17 -1.08
C THR A 92 -16.75 -1.31 -1.37
N HIS A 93 -17.33 -2.51 -1.21
CA HIS A 93 -18.78 -2.71 -1.36
C HIS A 93 -19.56 -1.78 -0.43
N THR A 94 -19.21 -1.75 0.85
CA THR A 94 -19.90 -0.91 1.83
C THR A 94 -19.72 0.59 1.53
N ALA A 95 -18.54 1.01 1.06
CA ALA A 95 -18.29 2.39 0.67
C ALA A 95 -19.19 2.82 -0.51
N ILE A 96 -19.34 1.96 -1.51
CA ILE A 96 -20.23 2.18 -2.66
C ILE A 96 -21.69 2.32 -2.18
N GLU A 97 -22.16 1.40 -1.33
CA GLU A 97 -23.51 1.43 -0.76
C GLU A 97 -23.80 2.69 0.06
N CYS A 98 -22.80 3.20 0.78
CA CYS A 98 -22.90 4.41 1.59
C CYS A 98 -22.70 5.72 0.82
N GLY A 99 -22.30 5.66 -0.44
CA GLY A 99 -21.92 6.85 -1.22
C GLY A 99 -20.62 7.50 -0.74
N THR A 100 -19.71 6.72 -0.14
CA THR A 100 -18.43 7.18 0.42
C THR A 100 -17.30 6.93 -0.55
N ASN A 101 -16.49 7.96 -0.84
CA ASN A 101 -15.26 7.78 -1.61
C ASN A 101 -14.25 6.96 -0.81
N LEU A 102 -13.44 6.15 -1.47
CA LEU A 102 -12.49 5.27 -0.80
C LEU A 102 -11.14 5.25 -1.48
N CYS A 103 -10.07 5.30 -0.70
CA CYS A 103 -8.78 4.77 -1.10
C CYS A 103 -8.28 3.73 -0.09
N ASP A 104 -7.41 2.84 -0.54
CA ASP A 104 -6.76 1.84 0.32
C ASP A 104 -5.26 1.75 0.03
N LEU A 105 -4.52 1.14 0.95
CA LEU A 105 -3.08 1.00 0.83
C LEU A 105 -2.66 -0.23 0.01
N GLY A 106 -3.62 -1.06 -0.36
CA GLY A 106 -3.44 -2.15 -1.31
C GLY A 106 -2.60 -3.32 -0.85
N GLY A 107 -1.87 -3.87 -1.81
CA GLY A 107 -0.89 -4.94 -1.64
C GLY A 107 -1.28 -6.29 -2.24
N HIS A 108 -2.42 -6.40 -2.94
CA HIS A 108 -2.82 -7.66 -3.56
C HIS A 108 -3.60 -7.44 -4.87
N THR A 109 -2.94 -7.66 -5.99
CA THR A 109 -3.44 -7.36 -7.34
C THR A 109 -4.81 -7.94 -7.67
N GLU A 110 -5.10 -9.19 -7.29
CA GLU A 110 -6.39 -9.80 -7.59
C GLU A 110 -7.54 -9.18 -6.78
N THR A 111 -7.29 -8.72 -5.56
CA THR A 111 -8.28 -7.95 -4.77
C THR A 111 -8.58 -6.63 -5.48
N VAL A 112 -7.56 -5.91 -5.93
CA VAL A 112 -7.71 -4.66 -6.67
C VAL A 112 -8.52 -4.84 -7.95
N ARG A 113 -8.25 -5.89 -8.72
CA ARG A 113 -9.02 -6.19 -9.93
C ARG A 113 -10.50 -6.44 -9.63
N LYS A 114 -10.81 -7.11 -8.52
CA LYS A 114 -12.20 -7.30 -8.05
C LYS A 114 -12.84 -5.98 -7.64
N GLN A 115 -12.12 -5.12 -6.91
CA GLN A 115 -12.62 -3.77 -6.54
C GLN A 115 -12.92 -2.92 -7.80
N LEU A 116 -12.01 -2.94 -8.78
CA LEU A 116 -12.17 -2.18 -10.02
C LEU A 116 -13.29 -2.70 -10.92
N ALA A 117 -13.69 -3.97 -10.79
CA ALA A 117 -14.80 -4.57 -11.52
C ALA A 117 -16.19 -4.20 -10.94
N LEU A 118 -16.25 -3.63 -9.73
CA LEU A 118 -17.51 -3.21 -9.13
C LEU A 118 -18.09 -1.98 -9.85
N ASP A 119 -19.43 -1.88 -9.88
CA ASP A 119 -20.10 -0.65 -10.30
C ASP A 119 -19.92 0.44 -9.21
N LYS A 120 -19.22 1.50 -9.55
CA LYS A 120 -18.86 2.61 -8.69
C LYS A 120 -19.25 3.98 -9.27
N SER A 121 -20.29 4.00 -10.09
CA SER A 121 -20.73 5.22 -10.80
C SER A 121 -21.06 6.40 -9.86
N SER A 122 -21.38 6.11 -8.58
CA SER A 122 -21.73 7.12 -7.58
C SER A 122 -20.55 7.60 -6.72
N VAL A 123 -19.40 6.94 -6.75
CA VAL A 123 -18.25 7.21 -5.87
C VAL A 123 -16.92 7.05 -6.58
N THR A 124 -15.88 7.64 -6.01
CA THR A 124 -14.50 7.43 -6.46
C THR A 124 -13.83 6.36 -5.60
N ILE A 125 -13.35 5.29 -6.21
CA ILE A 125 -12.59 4.22 -5.55
C ILE A 125 -11.17 4.20 -6.14
N VAL A 126 -10.17 4.42 -5.30
CA VAL A 126 -8.75 4.43 -5.68
C VAL A 126 -8.00 3.41 -4.83
N PRO A 127 -7.86 2.17 -5.28
CA PRO A 127 -7.07 1.17 -4.57
C PRO A 127 -5.57 1.40 -4.75
N ASP A 128 -4.77 0.72 -3.92
CA ASP A 128 -3.31 0.69 -4.04
C ASP A 128 -2.63 2.07 -3.92
N CYS A 129 -3.05 2.86 -2.92
CA CYS A 129 -2.45 4.17 -2.60
C CYS A 129 -1.33 4.07 -1.55
N GLY A 130 -0.59 2.95 -1.51
CA GLY A 130 0.54 2.75 -0.62
C GLY A 130 1.85 3.34 -1.15
N MET A 131 2.98 2.89 -0.60
CA MET A 131 4.31 3.22 -1.12
C MET A 131 4.62 2.40 -2.38
N GLY A 132 4.51 1.10 -2.28
CA GLY A 132 4.58 0.12 -3.36
C GLY A 132 3.59 -1.01 -3.06
N PRO A 133 2.43 -1.02 -3.75
CA PRO A 133 2.02 -0.17 -4.88
C PRO A 133 1.47 1.21 -4.47
N GLY A 134 1.64 2.18 -5.36
CA GLY A 134 1.08 3.52 -5.24
C GLY A 134 2.08 4.64 -5.57
N LEU A 135 2.84 5.11 -4.59
CA LEU A 135 3.82 6.19 -4.78
C LEU A 135 4.90 5.82 -5.82
N ASN A 136 5.40 4.58 -5.78
CA ASN A 136 6.41 4.09 -6.72
C ASN A 136 5.94 4.20 -8.18
N ILE A 137 4.69 3.80 -8.47
CA ILE A 137 4.09 3.91 -9.81
C ILE A 137 3.87 5.37 -10.18
N SER A 138 3.38 6.19 -9.25
CA SER A 138 3.16 7.63 -9.48
C SER A 138 4.48 8.34 -9.83
N MET A 139 5.57 8.02 -9.13
CA MET A 139 6.90 8.52 -9.45
C MET A 139 7.40 8.00 -10.80
N GLY A 140 7.13 6.73 -11.13
CA GLY A 140 7.43 6.15 -12.44
C GLY A 140 6.70 6.86 -13.58
N VAL A 141 5.41 7.15 -13.41
CA VAL A 141 4.61 7.92 -14.39
C VAL A 141 5.15 9.35 -14.54
N LEU A 142 5.51 9.99 -13.43
CA LEU A 142 6.16 11.30 -13.45
C LEU A 142 7.50 11.24 -14.19
N ALA A 143 8.35 10.24 -13.93
CA ALA A 143 9.61 10.07 -14.62
C ALA A 143 9.42 9.87 -16.14
N MET A 144 8.42 9.09 -16.55
CA MET A 144 8.08 8.93 -17.97
C MET A 144 7.67 10.25 -18.64
N SER A 145 7.08 11.20 -17.91
CA SER A 145 6.67 12.49 -18.47
C SER A 145 7.86 13.40 -18.85
N PHE A 146 9.04 13.10 -18.37
CA PHE A 146 10.27 13.81 -18.75
C PHE A 146 11.00 13.17 -19.95
N VAL A 147 10.47 12.08 -20.50
CA VAL A 147 11.07 11.35 -21.62
C VAL A 147 10.10 11.37 -22.79
N GLU A 148 10.57 11.74 -23.99
CA GLU A 148 9.71 11.89 -25.16
C GLU A 148 9.04 10.57 -25.57
N ASN A 149 9.78 9.45 -25.56
CA ASN A 149 9.26 8.12 -25.93
C ASN A 149 9.74 7.08 -24.90
N PRO A 150 9.11 6.96 -23.74
CA PRO A 150 9.52 5.97 -22.76
C PRO A 150 9.21 4.56 -23.26
N ILE A 151 10.23 3.72 -23.32
CA ILE A 151 10.13 2.33 -23.78
C ILE A 151 10.14 1.36 -22.60
N ASN A 152 10.96 1.65 -21.60
CA ASN A 152 11.13 0.82 -20.41
C ASN A 152 10.98 1.66 -19.15
N LEU A 153 10.37 1.05 -18.11
CA LEU A 153 10.31 1.63 -16.76
C LEU A 153 10.77 0.58 -15.76
N PHE A 154 11.81 0.91 -15.01
CA PHE A 154 12.35 0.10 -13.93
C PHE A 154 12.16 0.85 -12.62
N ILE A 155 11.58 0.18 -11.64
CA ILE A 155 11.29 0.75 -10.33
C ILE A 155 12.00 -0.10 -9.27
N TRP A 156 12.76 0.55 -8.41
CA TRP A 156 13.33 -0.06 -7.23
C TRP A 156 12.83 0.67 -6.00
N ASP A 157 12.24 -0.05 -5.08
CA ASP A 157 11.79 0.49 -3.80
C ASP A 157 12.10 -0.47 -2.65
N GLY A 158 11.99 -0.01 -1.41
CA GLY A 158 12.22 -0.89 -0.27
C GLY A 158 12.24 -0.15 1.06
N GLY A 159 11.78 -0.82 2.11
CA GLY A 159 11.96 -0.41 3.50
C GLY A 159 13.26 -0.98 4.05
N LEU A 160 14.19 -0.11 4.47
CA LEU A 160 15.50 -0.50 4.98
C LEU A 160 15.73 0.07 6.37
N PRO A 161 16.26 -0.70 7.34
CA PRO A 161 16.69 -0.15 8.60
C PRO A 161 17.93 0.76 8.39
N LEU A 162 17.98 1.90 9.08
CA LEU A 162 19.16 2.78 9.05
C LEU A 162 20.41 2.07 9.60
N ASN A 163 20.23 1.20 10.58
CA ASN A 163 21.29 0.41 11.22
C ASN A 163 20.96 -1.07 11.02
N PRO A 164 21.40 -1.70 9.94
CA PRO A 164 21.16 -3.12 9.69
C PRO A 164 21.89 -3.98 10.73
N VAL A 165 21.20 -4.99 11.24
CA VAL A 165 21.73 -5.94 12.22
C VAL A 165 21.74 -7.35 11.63
N PRO A 166 22.91 -8.02 11.53
CA PRO A 166 23.00 -9.41 11.08
C PRO A 166 22.20 -10.36 12.01
N PRO A 167 21.74 -11.52 11.51
CA PRO A 167 21.96 -12.03 10.14
C PRO A 167 21.00 -11.48 9.10
N TRP A 168 19.86 -10.88 9.53
CA TRP A 168 18.78 -10.49 8.63
C TRP A 168 19.01 -9.19 7.90
N ASN A 169 19.73 -8.26 8.53
CA ASN A 169 19.88 -6.88 8.04
C ASN A 169 18.52 -6.24 7.66
N TYR A 170 17.44 -6.67 8.33
CA TYR A 170 16.08 -6.28 8.02
C TYR A 170 15.26 -6.17 9.32
N ILE A 171 14.35 -5.21 9.35
CA ILE A 171 13.33 -5.05 10.37
C ILE A 171 11.98 -4.88 9.66
N SER A 172 10.98 -5.69 10.03
CA SER A 172 9.64 -5.53 9.49
C SER A 172 9.06 -4.17 9.89
N THR A 173 8.79 -3.34 8.88
CA THR A 173 8.23 -1.98 9.06
C THR A 173 6.71 -1.97 8.94
N PHE A 174 6.11 -3.06 8.47
CA PHE A 174 4.68 -3.25 8.26
C PHE A 174 4.23 -4.65 8.70
N ASN A 175 2.97 -5.01 8.45
CA ASN A 175 2.41 -6.29 8.87
C ASN A 175 3.16 -7.47 8.23
N ILE A 176 3.50 -8.48 9.05
CA ILE A 176 4.24 -9.67 8.59
C ILE A 176 3.52 -10.43 7.48
N ASN A 177 2.19 -10.48 7.50
CA ASN A 177 1.40 -11.12 6.43
C ASN A 177 1.52 -10.36 5.10
N GLY A 178 1.76 -9.05 5.13
CA GLY A 178 2.07 -8.26 3.96
C GLY A 178 3.44 -8.64 3.39
N LEU A 179 4.45 -8.83 4.25
CA LEU A 179 5.79 -9.22 3.85
C LEU A 179 5.79 -10.62 3.19
N THR A 180 5.12 -11.61 3.79
CA THR A 180 5.02 -12.95 3.21
C THR A 180 4.28 -12.93 1.88
N ASN A 181 3.19 -12.15 1.77
CA ASN A 181 2.48 -11.97 0.50
C ASN A 181 3.36 -11.36 -0.62
N GLU A 182 4.28 -10.44 -0.28
CA GLU A 182 5.24 -9.90 -1.26
C GLU A 182 6.23 -10.95 -1.78
N TYR A 183 6.55 -11.97 -0.98
CA TYR A 183 7.58 -12.96 -1.29
C TYR A 183 7.02 -14.25 -1.90
N GLU A 184 5.69 -14.37 -1.97
CA GLU A 184 5.01 -15.55 -2.47
C GLU A 184 4.40 -15.33 -3.86
N GLY A 185 4.26 -16.44 -4.61
CA GLY A 185 3.60 -16.45 -5.91
C GLY A 185 4.37 -15.72 -7.01
N PRO A 186 3.70 -15.34 -8.09
CA PRO A 186 4.29 -14.55 -9.18
C PRO A 186 3.99 -13.06 -9.04
N ALA A 187 4.98 -12.24 -9.39
CA ALA A 187 4.77 -10.83 -9.71
C ALA A 187 4.27 -10.67 -11.15
N TRP A 188 3.54 -9.60 -11.42
CA TRP A 188 3.15 -9.21 -12.77
C TRP A 188 4.02 -8.05 -13.25
N PHE A 189 4.77 -8.28 -14.33
CA PHE A 189 5.62 -7.32 -15.02
C PHE A 189 5.13 -7.11 -16.46
N ILE A 190 5.76 -6.19 -17.21
CA ILE A 190 5.68 -6.18 -18.66
C ILE A 190 6.99 -6.76 -19.21
N ARG A 191 6.87 -7.77 -20.05
CA ARG A 191 7.95 -8.32 -20.88
C ARG A 191 7.48 -8.33 -22.34
N ASP A 192 8.27 -7.79 -23.23
CA ASP A 192 7.96 -7.71 -24.67
C ASP A 192 6.56 -7.09 -24.94
N GLY A 193 6.24 -6.02 -24.20
CA GLY A 193 4.99 -5.30 -24.35
C GLY A 193 3.76 -5.96 -23.71
N LYS A 194 3.89 -7.10 -23.02
CA LYS A 194 2.78 -7.89 -22.50
C LYS A 194 2.88 -8.13 -21.00
N PRO A 195 1.75 -8.11 -20.26
CA PRO A 195 1.71 -8.59 -18.87
C PRO A 195 2.20 -10.02 -18.78
N THR A 196 3.23 -10.25 -17.98
CA THR A 196 3.93 -11.54 -17.84
C THR A 196 4.17 -11.82 -16.37
N GLN A 197 3.96 -13.06 -15.95
CA GLN A 197 4.27 -13.51 -14.60
C GLN A 197 5.76 -13.81 -14.45
N VAL A 198 6.35 -13.32 -13.36
CA VAL A 198 7.75 -13.55 -13.00
C VAL A 198 7.78 -14.10 -11.57
N PRO A 199 8.49 -15.20 -11.28
CA PRO A 199 8.54 -15.78 -9.94
C PRO A 199 9.11 -14.79 -8.92
N CYS A 200 8.50 -14.69 -7.73
CA CYS A 200 9.07 -13.93 -6.61
C CYS A 200 10.42 -14.51 -6.18
N LEU A 201 11.23 -13.69 -5.55
CA LEU A 201 12.61 -13.95 -5.10
C LEU A 201 13.57 -14.31 -6.24
N SER A 202 13.15 -14.15 -7.50
CA SER A 202 14.01 -14.37 -8.68
C SER A 202 14.68 -13.08 -9.15
N GLU A 203 15.50 -13.20 -10.18
CA GLU A 203 16.20 -12.10 -10.86
C GLU A 203 16.93 -11.16 -9.89
N VAL A 204 17.62 -11.72 -8.90
CA VAL A 204 18.42 -10.93 -7.96
C VAL A 204 19.52 -10.17 -8.69
N GLU A 205 19.62 -8.88 -8.44
CA GLU A 205 20.65 -8.01 -8.98
C GLU A 205 21.30 -7.15 -7.88
N GLU A 206 22.56 -6.76 -8.09
CA GLU A 206 23.26 -5.86 -7.18
C GLU A 206 23.26 -4.44 -7.74
N LEU A 207 23.01 -3.48 -6.86
CA LEU A 207 22.93 -2.06 -7.19
C LEU A 207 23.78 -1.26 -6.20
N ASP A 208 24.59 -0.36 -6.69
CA ASP A 208 25.38 0.56 -5.88
C ASP A 208 24.66 1.91 -5.78
N PHE A 209 24.32 2.28 -4.56
CA PHE A 209 23.69 3.57 -4.24
C PHE A 209 24.68 4.51 -3.56
N PRO A 210 24.46 5.83 -3.64
CA PRO A 210 25.24 6.79 -2.87
C PRO A 210 25.16 6.54 -1.36
N THR A 211 26.19 6.97 -0.64
CA THR A 211 26.16 7.01 0.84
C THR A 211 24.91 7.78 1.31
N PRO A 212 24.16 7.32 2.34
CA PRO A 212 24.54 6.24 3.29
C PRO A 212 24.08 4.82 2.90
N LEU A 213 23.41 4.62 1.77
CA LEU A 213 22.80 3.33 1.41
C LEU A 213 23.85 2.28 0.99
N GLY A 214 24.82 2.68 0.16
CA GLY A 214 25.84 1.78 -0.34
C GLY A 214 25.30 0.67 -1.26
N ARG A 215 25.88 -0.53 -1.18
CA ARG A 215 25.45 -1.67 -2.00
C ARG A 215 24.21 -2.31 -1.45
N LEU A 216 23.21 -2.49 -2.33
CA LEU A 216 21.96 -3.18 -2.06
C LEU A 216 21.74 -4.31 -3.08
N GLN A 217 20.81 -5.20 -2.78
CA GLN A 217 20.33 -6.22 -3.70
C GLN A 217 18.84 -6.00 -3.95
N ALA A 218 18.40 -6.13 -5.20
CA ALA A 218 17.01 -6.08 -5.60
C ALA A 218 16.55 -7.45 -6.10
N ALA A 219 15.35 -7.86 -5.74
CA ALA A 219 14.71 -9.07 -6.25
C ALA A 219 13.24 -8.81 -6.59
N VAL A 220 12.70 -9.68 -7.44
CA VAL A 220 11.27 -9.68 -7.79
C VAL A 220 10.42 -9.94 -6.56
N THR A 221 9.41 -9.10 -6.33
CA THR A 221 8.38 -9.28 -5.31
C THR A 221 6.99 -9.02 -5.87
N ALA A 222 5.97 -9.66 -5.29
CA ALA A 222 4.59 -9.53 -5.76
C ALA A 222 3.93 -8.21 -5.32
N GLY A 223 2.92 -7.77 -6.06
CA GLY A 223 2.01 -6.69 -5.68
C GLY A 223 2.49 -5.27 -6.01
N GLY A 224 3.78 -5.03 -6.11
CA GLY A 224 4.36 -3.68 -6.20
C GLY A 224 3.94 -2.83 -7.42
N LEU A 225 3.47 -3.45 -8.49
CA LEU A 225 3.00 -2.74 -9.69
C LEU A 225 1.46 -2.63 -9.79
N SER A 226 0.70 -3.22 -8.87
CA SER A 226 -0.76 -3.18 -8.95
C SER A 226 -1.29 -3.58 -10.33
N THR A 227 -2.11 -2.73 -10.94
CA THR A 227 -2.68 -2.91 -12.28
C THR A 227 -1.87 -2.26 -13.40
N ALA A 228 -0.72 -1.65 -13.09
CA ALA A 228 0.12 -0.96 -14.07
C ALA A 228 0.55 -1.85 -15.27
N PRO A 229 0.84 -3.18 -15.10
CA PRO A 229 1.17 -4.03 -16.23
C PRO A 229 0.07 -4.09 -17.32
N TRP A 230 -1.20 -4.03 -16.92
CA TRP A 230 -2.32 -3.98 -17.88
C TRP A 230 -2.56 -2.57 -18.43
N THR A 231 -2.36 -1.54 -17.61
CA THR A 231 -2.52 -0.12 -18.03
C THR A 231 -1.50 0.27 -19.08
N PHE A 232 -0.26 -0.23 -18.97
CA PHE A 232 0.85 0.11 -19.85
C PHE A 232 1.17 -0.99 -20.88
N ALA A 233 0.39 -2.07 -20.96
CA ALA A 233 0.51 -3.09 -22.00
C ALA A 233 0.48 -2.45 -23.40
N GLY A 234 1.42 -2.84 -24.26
CA GLY A 234 1.56 -2.29 -25.60
C GLY A 234 2.12 -0.85 -25.67
N LYS A 235 2.28 -0.17 -24.54
CA LYS A 235 2.92 1.17 -24.46
C LYS A 235 4.39 1.06 -24.04
N LEU A 236 4.67 0.19 -23.08
CA LEU A 236 6.03 -0.11 -22.63
C LEU A 236 6.45 -1.50 -23.10
N GLN A 237 7.72 -1.66 -23.44
CA GLN A 237 8.34 -2.97 -23.72
C GLN A 237 8.66 -3.72 -22.42
N ARG A 238 9.12 -2.98 -21.40
CA ARG A 238 9.40 -3.52 -20.08
C ARG A 238 8.84 -2.61 -18.97
N LEU A 239 8.24 -3.23 -17.97
CA LEU A 239 7.85 -2.59 -16.71
C LEU A 239 8.16 -3.57 -15.60
N GLU A 240 8.99 -3.15 -14.66
CA GLU A 240 9.49 -3.98 -13.57
C GLU A 240 9.48 -3.21 -12.25
N ASN A 241 9.18 -3.92 -11.18
CA ASN A 241 9.40 -3.43 -9.82
C ASN A 241 10.15 -4.50 -9.02
N LYS A 242 11.28 -4.15 -8.46
CA LYS A 242 12.05 -5.04 -7.58
C LYS A 242 12.26 -4.38 -6.23
N THR A 243 12.16 -5.17 -5.19
CA THR A 243 12.31 -4.68 -3.82
C THR A 243 13.78 -4.72 -3.39
N LEU A 244 14.23 -3.61 -2.80
CA LEU A 244 15.59 -3.43 -2.32
C LEU A 244 15.76 -3.99 -0.90
N ARG A 245 16.85 -4.73 -0.69
CA ARG A 245 17.28 -5.19 0.64
C ARG A 245 18.81 -5.13 0.74
N TYR A 246 19.33 -5.17 1.96
CA TYR A 246 20.77 -5.35 2.17
C TYR A 246 21.24 -6.73 1.69
N PRO A 247 22.51 -6.87 1.26
CA PRO A 247 23.07 -8.14 0.79
C PRO A 247 22.86 -9.28 1.80
N GLY A 248 22.53 -10.47 1.27
CA GLY A 248 22.26 -11.67 2.05
C GLY A 248 20.81 -11.94 2.40
N HIS A 249 19.95 -10.95 2.33
CA HIS A 249 18.52 -11.10 2.64
C HIS A 249 17.82 -12.08 1.69
N TRP A 250 18.00 -11.90 0.40
CA TRP A 250 17.32 -12.70 -0.62
C TRP A 250 17.73 -14.17 -0.59
N GLN A 251 19.03 -14.44 -0.41
CA GLN A 251 19.56 -15.79 -0.31
C GLN A 251 18.97 -16.54 0.90
N THR A 252 18.79 -15.83 2.01
CA THR A 252 18.18 -16.40 3.22
C THR A 252 16.72 -16.78 3.00
N PHE A 253 15.92 -15.91 2.38
CA PHE A 253 14.53 -16.21 2.09
C PHE A 253 14.36 -17.28 1.00
N GLN A 254 15.22 -17.30 -0.01
CA GLN A 254 15.26 -18.41 -0.99
C GLN A 254 15.56 -19.75 -0.31
N ALA A 255 16.45 -19.79 0.67
CA ALA A 255 16.73 -21.01 1.42
C ALA A 255 15.50 -21.48 2.24
N PHE A 256 14.76 -20.57 2.88
CA PHE A 256 13.51 -20.94 3.55
C PHE A 256 12.47 -21.48 2.58
N GLN A 257 12.28 -20.84 1.44
CA GLN A 257 11.34 -21.28 0.43
C GLN A 257 11.69 -22.69 -0.09
N GLN A 258 12.97 -23.01 -0.26
CA GLN A 258 13.44 -24.34 -0.65
C GLN A 258 13.19 -25.40 0.43
N LEU A 259 13.15 -25.01 1.70
CA LEU A 259 12.81 -25.90 2.81
C LEU A 259 11.30 -26.06 3.03
N GLY A 260 10.47 -25.31 2.30
CA GLY A 260 9.02 -25.33 2.45
C GLY A 260 8.51 -24.58 3.68
N LEU A 261 9.25 -23.58 4.13
CA LEU A 261 8.93 -22.72 5.27
C LEU A 261 8.31 -21.39 4.83
#